data_1902abd2161716e997cd3fd9063abc1d
#
_entry.id   1902abd2161716e997cd3fd9063abc1d
#
_cell.length_a   1.000
_cell.length_b   1.000
_cell.length_c   1.000
_cell.angle_alpha   90.00
_cell.angle_beta   90.00
_cell.angle_gamma   90.00
#
_symmetry.space_group_name_H-M   'P 1'
#
loop_
_entity.id
_entity.type
_entity.pdbx_description
1 polymer ?
#
loop_
_entity_poly.entity_id
_entity_poly.type
_entity_poly.pdbx_seq_one_letter_code
_entity_poly.pdbx_strand_id
1 'polypeptide(L)'
;LNMKRIAVVIFIMILACVVADAQSYIRRGKDVYSAPLYNWDGSCLRAGNSKYSEVLINFDGAYIRGGGSRYGEILYNWNGVELRGGRGKYAKVLFSWDGKNIRQGDSRYSTALYNSDGQYIRKGEDKYSQPLMNISGPVPAAVLIYILLL
;
A
#
# COMPACT_ATOMS: atom_id res chain seq x y z
N LEU A 1 47.13 8.29 -4.83
CA LEU A 1 45.74 8.79 -4.89
C LEU A 1 45.58 9.92 -3.88
N ASN A 2 45.09 11.07 -4.32
CA ASN A 2 44.97 12.25 -3.44
C ASN A 2 43.87 12.01 -2.41
N MET A 3 44.16 12.30 -1.11
CA MET A 3 43.22 12.08 0.03
C MET A 3 41.81 12.66 -0.21
N LYS A 4 41.69 13.78 -0.92
CA LYS A 4 40.40 14.37 -1.30
C LYS A 4 39.59 13.49 -2.24
N ARG A 5 40.24 12.74 -3.13
CA ARG A 5 39.58 11.79 -4.05
C ARG A 5 39.14 10.52 -3.32
N ILE A 6 39.91 10.06 -2.33
CA ILE A 6 39.54 8.92 -1.48
C ILE A 6 38.34 9.27 -0.62
N ALA A 7 38.29 10.47 -0.05
CA ALA A 7 37.14 10.93 0.76
C ALA A 7 35.86 11.03 -0.06
N VAL A 8 35.93 11.49 -1.31
CA VAL A 8 34.77 11.56 -2.21
C VAL A 8 34.28 10.18 -2.61
N VAL A 9 35.16 9.22 -2.90
CA VAL A 9 34.78 7.84 -3.22
C VAL A 9 34.15 7.14 -2.04
N ILE A 10 34.67 7.32 -0.82
CA ILE A 10 34.08 6.75 0.40
C ILE A 10 32.72 7.39 0.69
N PHE A 11 32.55 8.70 0.46
CA PHE A 11 31.27 9.38 0.63
C PHE A 11 30.21 8.88 -0.37
N ILE A 12 30.59 8.65 -1.64
CA ILE A 12 29.71 8.10 -2.66
C ILE A 12 29.35 6.64 -2.34
N MET A 13 30.28 5.83 -1.84
CA MET A 13 29.99 4.45 -1.39
C MET A 13 29.05 4.39 -0.19
N ILE A 14 29.21 5.32 0.76
CA ILE A 14 28.31 5.40 1.93
C ILE A 14 26.91 5.85 1.50
N LEU A 15 26.80 6.77 0.55
CA LEU A 15 25.51 7.23 0.02
C LEU A 15 24.79 6.15 -0.81
N ALA A 16 25.52 5.25 -1.46
CA ALA A 16 24.95 4.10 -2.20
C ALA A 16 24.48 2.96 -1.28
N CYS A 17 24.88 2.95 0.01
CA CYS A 17 24.52 1.91 0.97
C CYS A 17 23.24 2.21 1.78
N VAL A 18 22.57 3.34 1.58
CA VAL A 18 21.33 3.70 2.27
C VAL A 18 20.14 3.63 1.32
N VAL A 19 20.03 2.55 0.57
CA VAL A 19 18.72 2.07 0.15
C VAL A 19 18.30 1.05 1.20
N ALA A 20 17.93 1.55 2.38
CA ALA A 20 17.17 0.75 3.30
C ALA A 20 15.90 0.34 2.54
N ASP A 21 15.67 -0.94 2.38
CA ASP A 21 14.37 -1.50 1.98
C ASP A 21 13.35 -0.95 2.97
N ALA A 22 12.72 0.17 2.63
CA ALA A 22 11.71 0.81 3.46
C ALA A 22 10.43 -0.01 3.37
N GLN A 23 10.41 -1.12 4.11
CA GLN A 23 9.26 -1.98 4.21
C GLN A 23 8.19 -1.28 5.05
N SER A 24 6.99 -1.17 4.50
CA SER A 24 5.82 -0.66 5.21
C SER A 24 5.09 -1.80 5.90
N TYR A 25 4.50 -1.51 7.05
CA TYR A 25 3.77 -2.49 7.84
C TYR A 25 2.35 -2.02 8.12
N ILE A 26 1.42 -2.94 8.05
CA ILE A 26 0.01 -2.74 8.38
C ILE A 26 -0.32 -3.61 9.59
N ARG A 27 -0.84 -2.99 10.66
CA ARG A 27 -1.17 -3.64 11.94
C ARG A 27 -2.61 -3.40 12.31
N ARG A 28 -3.15 -4.25 13.15
CA ARG A 28 -4.50 -4.08 13.70
C ARG A 28 -4.55 -2.96 14.73
N GLY A 29 -5.62 -2.17 14.71
CA GLY A 29 -5.89 -1.14 15.72
C GLY A 29 -4.88 0.01 15.69
N LYS A 30 -4.67 0.62 16.83
CA LYS A 30 -3.78 1.78 16.98
C LYS A 30 -2.38 1.45 17.50
N ASP A 31 -2.17 0.23 17.97
CA ASP A 31 -0.88 -0.16 18.59
C ASP A 31 0.19 -0.37 17.51
N VAL A 32 1.14 0.54 17.47
CA VAL A 32 2.27 0.52 16.52
C VAL A 32 3.33 -0.54 16.87
N TYR A 33 3.24 -1.17 18.03
CA TYR A 33 4.14 -2.23 18.49
C TYR A 33 3.55 -3.63 18.32
N SER A 34 2.28 -3.73 17.93
CA SER A 34 1.68 -5.03 17.66
C SER A 34 2.30 -5.70 16.42
N ALA A 35 2.16 -7.02 16.33
CA ALA A 35 2.66 -7.77 15.19
C ALA A 35 1.99 -7.33 13.89
N PRO A 36 2.73 -7.11 12.80
CA PRO A 36 2.15 -6.76 11.51
C PRO A 36 1.20 -7.84 10.99
N LEU A 37 0.05 -7.43 10.48
CA LEU A 37 -0.84 -8.29 9.70
C LEU A 37 -0.29 -8.50 8.29
N TYR A 38 0.26 -7.43 7.73
CA TYR A 38 0.81 -7.41 6.37
C TYR A 38 2.07 -6.56 6.32
N ASN A 39 2.91 -6.86 5.34
CA ASN A 39 4.03 -6.01 4.96
C ASN A 39 3.99 -5.71 3.45
N TRP A 40 4.45 -4.52 3.10
CA TRP A 40 4.51 -3.99 1.74
C TRP A 40 5.93 -3.53 1.43
N ASP A 41 6.53 -4.04 0.34
CA ASP A 41 7.93 -3.74 -0.05
C ASP A 41 8.06 -2.70 -1.18
N GLY A 42 6.95 -2.05 -1.56
CA GLY A 42 6.89 -1.13 -2.69
C GLY A 42 6.32 -1.75 -3.96
N SER A 43 6.22 -3.07 -4.06
CA SER A 43 5.61 -3.78 -5.18
C SER A 43 4.77 -5.00 -4.78
N CYS A 44 5.12 -5.66 -3.68
CA CYS A 44 4.49 -6.90 -3.22
C CYS A 44 3.93 -6.78 -1.81
N LEU A 45 2.73 -7.32 -1.62
CA LEU A 45 2.08 -7.47 -0.32
C LEU A 45 2.23 -8.92 0.17
N ARG A 46 2.61 -9.08 1.42
CA ARG A 46 2.75 -10.37 2.10
C ARG A 46 2.03 -10.36 3.44
N ALA A 47 1.62 -11.52 3.90
CA ALA A 47 1.11 -11.68 5.26
C ALA A 47 2.25 -11.61 6.28
N GLY A 48 1.96 -11.04 7.47
CA GLY A 48 2.89 -10.95 8.58
C GLY A 48 4.00 -9.93 8.37
N ASN A 49 5.14 -10.15 9.04
CA ASN A 49 6.27 -9.23 9.03
C ASN A 49 7.48 -9.69 8.21
N SER A 50 7.45 -10.91 7.69
CA SER A 50 8.59 -11.48 6.96
C SER A 50 8.59 -11.09 5.49
N LYS A 51 9.72 -10.53 5.03
CA LYS A 51 9.95 -10.27 3.61
C LYS A 51 10.14 -11.55 2.77
N TYR A 52 10.22 -12.70 3.42
CA TYR A 52 10.34 -14.01 2.79
C TYR A 52 9.04 -14.80 2.75
N SER A 53 7.96 -14.27 3.32
CA SER A 53 6.63 -14.87 3.23
C SER A 53 6.13 -14.87 1.79
N GLU A 54 5.20 -15.78 1.50
CA GLU A 54 4.54 -15.85 0.21
C GLU A 54 3.89 -14.51 -0.16
N VAL A 55 4.07 -14.10 -1.42
CA VAL A 55 3.46 -12.89 -1.95
C VAL A 55 1.97 -13.13 -2.21
N LEU A 56 1.12 -12.32 -1.59
CA LEU A 56 -0.32 -12.37 -1.79
C LEU A 56 -0.72 -11.72 -3.12
N ILE A 57 -0.21 -10.52 -3.34
CA ILE A 57 -0.42 -9.73 -4.56
C ILE A 57 0.83 -8.94 -4.91
N ASN A 58 0.93 -8.54 -6.17
CA ASN A 58 1.81 -7.48 -6.62
C ASN A 58 1.00 -6.34 -7.25
N PHE A 59 1.51 -5.13 -7.17
CA PHE A 59 0.90 -3.93 -7.73
C PHE A 59 1.95 -3.10 -8.46
N ASP A 60 1.69 -2.78 -9.72
CA ASP A 60 2.60 -2.04 -10.60
C ASP A 60 2.22 -0.57 -10.79
N GLY A 61 1.25 -0.07 -10.03
CA GLY A 61 0.68 1.27 -10.16
C GLY A 61 -0.61 1.32 -10.96
N ALA A 62 -0.91 0.29 -11.75
CA ALA A 62 -2.12 0.18 -12.58
C ALA A 62 -2.90 -1.11 -12.33
N TYR A 63 -2.22 -2.22 -12.08
CA TYR A 63 -2.85 -3.54 -11.91
C TYR A 63 -2.44 -4.20 -10.61
N ILE A 64 -3.43 -4.77 -9.93
CA ILE A 64 -3.24 -5.70 -8.82
C ILE A 64 -3.34 -7.11 -9.39
N ARG A 65 -2.28 -7.90 -9.22
CA ARG A 65 -2.20 -9.30 -9.67
C ARG A 65 -2.05 -10.23 -8.50
N GLY A 66 -2.61 -11.41 -8.62
CA GLY A 66 -2.40 -12.48 -7.64
C GLY A 66 -0.94 -12.96 -7.66
N GLY A 67 -0.38 -13.17 -6.47
CA GLY A 67 0.98 -13.68 -6.30
C GLY A 67 2.08 -12.69 -6.67
N GLY A 68 3.29 -13.19 -6.82
CA GLY A 68 4.50 -12.38 -7.04
C GLY A 68 4.88 -12.18 -8.50
N SER A 69 4.21 -12.86 -9.44
CA SER A 69 4.55 -12.79 -10.86
C SER A 69 3.91 -11.58 -11.54
N ARG A 70 4.70 -10.82 -12.28
CA ARG A 70 4.18 -9.75 -13.15
C ARG A 70 3.31 -10.27 -14.30
N TYR A 71 3.29 -11.58 -14.52
CA TYR A 71 2.43 -12.27 -15.48
C TYR A 71 1.24 -12.97 -14.81
N GLY A 72 1.06 -12.78 -13.51
CA GLY A 72 -0.05 -13.31 -12.75
C GLY A 72 -1.39 -12.76 -13.23
N GLU A 73 -2.47 -13.43 -12.80
CA GLU A 73 -3.84 -13.00 -13.10
C GLU A 73 -4.09 -11.59 -12.59
N ILE A 74 -4.64 -10.72 -13.43
CA ILE A 74 -5.06 -9.38 -13.03
C ILE A 74 -6.39 -9.48 -12.30
N LEU A 75 -6.36 -9.18 -11.00
CA LEU A 75 -7.53 -9.17 -10.13
C LEU A 75 -8.30 -7.86 -10.23
N TYR A 76 -7.56 -6.73 -10.25
CA TYR A 76 -8.12 -5.39 -10.27
C TYR A 76 -7.26 -4.45 -11.10
N ASN A 77 -7.88 -3.39 -11.61
CA ASN A 77 -7.18 -2.26 -12.20
C ASN A 77 -7.47 -0.98 -11.43
N TRP A 78 -6.51 -0.07 -11.44
CA TRP A 78 -6.49 1.18 -10.70
C TRP A 78 -6.11 2.34 -11.61
N ASN A 79 -6.88 3.42 -11.58
CA ASN A 79 -6.59 4.63 -12.36
C ASN A 79 -6.10 5.82 -11.53
N GLY A 80 -5.77 5.60 -10.26
CA GLY A 80 -5.37 6.64 -9.30
C GLY A 80 -6.48 7.03 -8.33
N VAL A 81 -7.75 6.81 -8.66
CA VAL A 81 -8.92 7.17 -7.84
C VAL A 81 -9.98 6.08 -7.79
N GLU A 82 -10.02 5.14 -8.74
CA GLU A 82 -11.05 4.11 -8.85
C GLU A 82 -10.46 2.73 -9.02
N LEU A 83 -11.00 1.78 -8.27
CA LEU A 83 -10.68 0.36 -8.35
C LEU A 83 -11.80 -0.37 -9.09
N ARG A 84 -11.44 -1.12 -10.14
CA ARG A 84 -12.33 -1.95 -10.94
C ARG A 84 -11.85 -3.38 -10.96
N GLY A 85 -12.77 -4.33 -11.13
CA GLY A 85 -12.43 -5.74 -11.26
C GLY A 85 -11.76 -6.05 -12.61
N GLY A 86 -10.76 -6.92 -12.57
CA GLY A 86 -10.08 -7.42 -13.74
C GLY A 86 -9.30 -6.35 -14.51
N ARG A 87 -9.18 -6.56 -15.81
CA ARG A 87 -8.36 -5.73 -16.72
C ARG A 87 -9.13 -4.56 -17.35
N GLY A 88 -10.45 -4.61 -17.31
CA GLY A 88 -11.29 -3.71 -18.09
C GLY A 88 -11.36 -2.30 -17.54
N LYS A 89 -10.82 -1.32 -18.26
CA LYS A 89 -10.88 0.10 -17.86
C LYS A 89 -12.30 0.69 -17.89
N TYR A 90 -13.24 0.01 -18.52
CA TYR A 90 -14.65 0.39 -18.55
C TYR A 90 -15.53 -0.50 -17.68
N ALA A 91 -14.94 -1.44 -16.94
CA ALA A 91 -15.66 -2.23 -15.97
C ALA A 91 -16.26 -1.35 -14.88
N LYS A 92 -17.29 -1.84 -14.21
CA LYS A 92 -17.94 -1.14 -13.12
C LYS A 92 -16.92 -0.77 -12.02
N VAL A 93 -16.99 0.47 -11.54
CA VAL A 93 -16.20 0.92 -10.40
C VAL A 93 -16.68 0.20 -9.15
N LEU A 94 -15.77 -0.48 -8.46
CA LEU A 94 -16.05 -1.18 -7.22
C LEU A 94 -15.87 -0.25 -6.02
N PHE A 95 -14.77 0.49 -6.01
CA PHE A 95 -14.42 1.44 -4.96
C PHE A 95 -13.78 2.69 -5.54
N SER A 96 -13.96 3.81 -4.85
CA SER A 96 -13.33 5.08 -5.17
C SER A 96 -12.60 5.68 -3.97
N TRP A 97 -11.55 6.43 -4.25
CA TRP A 97 -10.68 7.10 -3.30
C TRP A 97 -10.60 8.59 -3.63
N ASP A 98 -10.86 9.45 -2.66
CA ASP A 98 -10.81 10.90 -2.83
C ASP A 98 -9.59 11.57 -2.15
N GLY A 99 -8.61 10.77 -1.73
CA GLY A 99 -7.44 11.22 -0.96
C GLY A 99 -7.61 11.05 0.55
N LYS A 100 -8.83 10.75 1.03
CA LYS A 100 -9.15 10.56 2.43
C LYS A 100 -10.16 9.44 2.65
N ASN A 101 -11.21 9.39 1.86
CA ASN A 101 -12.34 8.48 2.02
C ASN A 101 -12.35 7.39 0.96
N ILE A 102 -12.71 6.18 1.37
CA ILE A 102 -12.97 5.04 0.50
C ILE A 102 -14.49 4.83 0.46
N ARG A 103 -15.07 4.89 -0.75
CA ARG A 103 -16.50 4.70 -1.00
C ARG A 103 -16.72 3.51 -1.92
N GLN A 104 -17.86 2.89 -1.79
CA GLN A 104 -18.32 1.90 -2.76
C GLN A 104 -18.81 2.59 -4.03
N GLY A 105 -18.41 2.08 -5.19
CA GLY A 105 -18.78 2.65 -6.48
C GLY A 105 -18.05 3.96 -6.79
N ASP A 106 -18.61 4.71 -7.74
CA ASP A 106 -18.00 5.94 -8.28
C ASP A 106 -18.61 7.25 -7.77
N SER A 107 -19.70 7.17 -6.99
CA SER A 107 -20.36 8.36 -6.48
C SER A 107 -19.59 9.01 -5.33
N ARG A 108 -19.16 10.26 -5.53
CA ARG A 108 -18.55 11.07 -4.47
C ARG A 108 -19.53 11.50 -3.36
N TYR A 109 -20.82 11.26 -3.57
CA TYR A 109 -21.89 11.63 -2.62
C TYR A 109 -22.33 10.44 -1.76
N SER A 110 -21.87 9.23 -2.07
CA SER A 110 -22.16 8.09 -1.21
C SER A 110 -21.41 8.18 0.11
N THR A 111 -21.96 7.57 1.14
CA THR A 111 -21.32 7.48 2.46
C THR A 111 -19.99 6.74 2.37
N ALA A 112 -18.94 7.28 2.98
CA ALA A 112 -17.66 6.62 3.04
C ALA A 112 -17.73 5.34 3.88
N LEU A 113 -17.18 4.26 3.35
CA LEU A 113 -17.02 3.01 4.10
C LEU A 113 -15.87 3.09 5.09
N TYR A 114 -14.79 3.75 4.68
CA TYR A 114 -13.58 3.95 5.46
C TYR A 114 -12.98 5.31 5.21
N ASN A 115 -12.20 5.80 6.16
CA ASN A 115 -11.34 6.96 5.98
C ASN A 115 -9.90 6.63 6.38
N SER A 116 -8.96 7.33 5.77
CA SER A 116 -7.53 7.19 6.08
C SER A 116 -6.89 8.57 6.15
N ASP A 117 -6.05 8.76 7.16
CA ASP A 117 -5.19 9.95 7.31
C ASP A 117 -3.73 9.67 6.92
N GLY A 118 -3.45 8.51 6.30
CA GLY A 118 -2.11 8.05 5.94
C GLY A 118 -1.44 7.20 7.02
N GLN A 119 -1.86 7.31 8.27
CA GLN A 119 -1.35 6.51 9.39
C GLN A 119 -2.40 5.52 9.91
N TYR A 120 -3.64 5.93 9.97
CA TYR A 120 -4.75 5.10 10.46
C TYR A 120 -5.83 4.92 9.41
N ILE A 121 -6.42 3.73 9.41
CA ILE A 121 -7.66 3.43 8.68
C ILE A 121 -8.77 3.25 9.70
N ARG A 122 -9.89 3.94 9.50
CA ARG A 122 -11.07 3.92 10.36
C ARG A 122 -12.30 3.60 9.55
N LYS A 123 -13.31 3.05 10.20
CA LYS A 123 -14.61 2.78 9.59
C LYS A 123 -15.43 4.09 9.46
N GLY A 124 -16.09 4.26 8.33
CA GLY A 124 -16.97 5.41 8.09
C GLY A 124 -16.22 6.69 7.80
N GLU A 125 -16.88 7.82 8.08
CA GLU A 125 -16.36 9.17 7.79
C GLU A 125 -15.70 9.84 9.00
N ASP A 126 -15.97 9.32 10.20
CA ASP A 126 -15.49 9.93 11.44
C ASP A 126 -13.99 9.72 11.65
N LYS A 127 -13.25 10.83 11.57
CA LYS A 127 -11.80 10.84 11.80
C LYS A 127 -11.39 10.61 13.27
N TYR A 128 -12.33 10.61 14.18
CA TYR A 128 -12.11 10.38 15.62
C TYR A 128 -12.49 8.97 16.06
N SER A 129 -13.09 8.19 15.17
CA SER A 129 -13.42 6.80 15.49
C SER A 129 -12.17 5.95 15.73
N GLN A 130 -12.33 4.84 16.42
CA GLN A 130 -11.22 3.94 16.72
C GLN A 130 -10.57 3.41 15.44
N PRO A 131 -9.24 3.46 15.33
CA PRO A 131 -8.54 2.88 14.19
C PRO A 131 -8.78 1.38 14.06
N LEU A 132 -9.13 0.93 12.87
CA LEU A 132 -9.14 -0.49 12.51
C LEU A 132 -7.73 -1.01 12.29
N MET A 133 -6.91 -0.19 11.65
CA MET A 133 -5.52 -0.50 11.30
C MET A 133 -4.65 0.74 11.45
N ASN A 134 -3.37 0.50 11.71
CA ASN A 134 -2.32 1.52 11.58
C ASN A 134 -1.32 1.10 10.51
N ILE A 135 -0.73 2.11 9.86
CA ILE A 135 0.18 1.95 8.74
C ILE A 135 1.47 2.67 9.10
N SER A 136 2.59 1.97 9.03
CA SER A 136 3.92 2.54 9.14
C SER A 136 4.62 2.47 7.79
N GLY A 137 4.89 3.64 7.20
CA GLY A 137 5.45 3.77 5.87
C GLY A 137 4.39 3.90 4.76
N PRO A 138 4.81 4.22 3.53
CA PRO A 138 3.90 4.47 2.42
C PRO A 138 3.28 3.17 1.90
N VAL A 139 1.96 3.15 1.74
CA VAL A 139 1.21 2.06 1.08
C VAL A 139 0.22 2.68 0.10
N PRO A 140 0.20 2.26 -1.18
CA PRO A 140 -0.73 2.79 -2.16
C PRO A 140 -2.19 2.58 -1.76
N ALA A 141 -3.06 3.54 -2.09
CA ALA A 141 -4.49 3.44 -1.78
C ALA A 141 -5.14 2.18 -2.37
N ALA A 142 -4.76 1.78 -3.59
CA ALA A 142 -5.25 0.55 -4.20
C ALA A 142 -4.93 -0.69 -3.36
N VAL A 143 -3.74 -0.76 -2.78
CA VAL A 143 -3.31 -1.87 -1.90
C VAL A 143 -4.06 -1.83 -0.57
N LEU A 144 -4.29 -0.65 0.00
CA LEU A 144 -5.10 -0.49 1.21
C LEU A 144 -6.54 -0.94 1.00
N ILE A 145 -7.15 -0.56 -0.13
CA ILE A 145 -8.50 -1.01 -0.50
C ILE A 145 -8.51 -2.53 -0.64
N TYR A 146 -7.52 -3.12 -1.30
CA TYR A 146 -7.42 -4.58 -1.42
C TYR A 146 -7.37 -5.26 -0.04
N ILE A 147 -6.57 -4.76 0.91
CA ILE A 147 -6.49 -5.30 2.27
C ILE A 147 -7.84 -5.24 2.99
N LEU A 148 -8.62 -4.18 2.77
CA LEU A 148 -9.95 -4.02 3.36
C LEU A 148 -10.99 -4.96 2.75
N LEU A 149 -10.71 -5.59 1.60
CA LEU A 149 -11.55 -6.60 0.96
C LEU A 149 -11.26 -8.02 1.44
N LEU A 150 -10.13 -8.25 2.09
CA LEU A 150 -9.76 -9.54 2.68
C LEU A 150 -10.53 -9.82 3.96
#